data_ef977f34a16dd09b1e30a6ec63643758
#
_entry.id   ef977f34a16dd09b1e30a6ec63643758
#
_cell.length_a   1.000
_cell.length_b   1.000
_cell.length_c   1.000
_cell.angle_alpha   90.00
_cell.angle_beta   90.00
_cell.angle_gamma   90.00
#
_symmetry.space_group_name_H-M   'P 1'
#
loop_
_entity.id
_entity.type
_entity.pdbx_description
1 polymer ?
#
loop_
_entity_poly.entity_id
_entity_poly.type
_entity_poly.pdbx_seq_one_letter_code
_entity_poly.pdbx_strand_id
1 'polypeptide(L)'
;MGADRPKQYLMLGDLTVLECSVRALLQSDQLACIVVVVSPGDEVASGLRGLQHPRVHVAPVGGATRRDSVLGGVSWLVTQGHAQAHDWVWVHDAARPGLETTSLRELHAVLEQGGCDGALLAVPVADTLRRERPDGSGLAGQTESREGLWQAQTPQVFRCGPLQDALARHPDVTDEAAAMQAQGAQIRLVTGTRRNFKVTTMDDLHTLRQTLQQARSSPSPRAMRIGQGWDVHALVPGRALILGGVTIPHDRGLLGHSDADVLLHAITDALLGAAGLGDIGRHFPDTDPQFSGADSRALLREACRRVREAGWVVGNLDATVVAQSPRLAPHIPAMQAHLAADLDLDPGAVNVKAKTSEKLGFAGRGEGIEAHAVVMLFAR
;
A
#
# COMPACT_ATOMS: atom_id res chain seq x y z
N MET A 1 29.99 -7.07 13.37
CA MET A 1 28.80 -7.65 13.97
C MET A 1 29.13 -9.05 14.45
N GLY A 2 29.02 -9.33 15.74
CA GLY A 2 29.26 -10.66 16.32
C GLY A 2 28.00 -11.54 16.26
N ALA A 3 27.37 -11.64 15.09
CA ALA A 3 26.21 -12.49 14.91
C ALA A 3 26.63 -13.81 14.25
N ASP A 4 26.10 -14.93 14.72
CA ASP A 4 26.35 -16.29 14.20
C ASP A 4 25.91 -16.49 12.75
N ARG A 5 25.34 -15.46 12.10
CA ARG A 5 24.83 -15.51 10.72
C ARG A 5 25.28 -14.29 9.91
N PRO A 6 25.54 -14.43 8.58
CA PRO A 6 25.78 -13.33 7.68
C PRO A 6 24.64 -12.32 7.69
N LYS A 7 24.96 -11.01 7.62
CA LYS A 7 24.00 -9.91 7.79
C LYS A 7 22.81 -9.92 6.83
N GLN A 8 22.99 -10.43 5.62
CA GLN A 8 21.92 -10.55 4.62
C GLN A 8 20.82 -11.54 5.04
N TYR A 9 21.12 -12.46 5.96
CA TYR A 9 20.16 -13.45 6.49
C TYR A 9 19.55 -13.04 7.83
N LEU A 10 19.87 -11.84 8.33
CA LEU A 10 19.19 -11.31 9.52
C LEU A 10 17.74 -10.98 9.18
N MET A 11 16.85 -11.26 10.14
CA MET A 11 15.41 -11.05 9.96
C MET A 11 15.03 -9.57 10.02
N LEU A 12 14.21 -9.13 9.09
CA LEU A 12 13.60 -7.81 9.00
C LEU A 12 12.07 -7.98 8.92
N GLY A 13 11.45 -8.19 10.09
CA GLY A 13 10.08 -8.68 10.18
C GLY A 13 10.01 -10.17 9.81
N ASP A 14 9.13 -10.53 8.89
CA ASP A 14 8.91 -11.91 8.44
C ASP A 14 9.86 -12.37 7.32
N LEU A 15 10.68 -11.46 6.79
CA LEU A 15 11.63 -11.72 5.71
C LEU A 15 13.06 -11.43 6.17
N THR A 16 14.03 -12.00 5.50
CA THR A 16 15.43 -11.64 5.66
C THR A 16 15.73 -10.30 4.96
N VAL A 17 16.85 -9.66 5.32
CA VAL A 17 17.35 -8.44 4.64
C VAL A 17 17.51 -8.70 3.14
N LEU A 18 18.03 -9.86 2.74
CA LEU A 18 18.17 -10.27 1.34
C LEU A 18 16.81 -10.36 0.62
N GLU A 19 15.84 -11.05 1.22
CA GLU A 19 14.50 -11.16 0.62
C GLU A 19 13.84 -9.80 0.45
N CYS A 20 14.03 -8.88 1.40
CA CYS A 20 13.54 -7.51 1.29
C CYS A 20 14.21 -6.76 0.12
N SER A 21 15.53 -6.91 -0.06
CA SER A 21 16.26 -6.29 -1.18
C SER A 21 15.79 -6.85 -2.54
N VAL A 22 15.63 -8.16 -2.65
CA VAL A 22 15.10 -8.81 -3.87
C VAL A 22 13.67 -8.39 -4.15
N ARG A 23 12.82 -8.32 -3.11
CA ARG A 23 11.43 -7.86 -3.25
C ARG A 23 11.33 -6.42 -3.75
N ALA A 24 12.25 -5.54 -3.32
CA ALA A 24 12.30 -4.17 -3.81
C ALA A 24 12.61 -4.11 -5.32
N LEU A 25 13.55 -4.92 -5.80
CA LEU A 25 13.90 -5.03 -7.21
C LEU A 25 12.76 -5.65 -8.04
N LEU A 26 12.06 -6.65 -7.51
CA LEU A 26 10.93 -7.32 -8.19
C LEU A 26 9.74 -6.39 -8.46
N GLN A 27 9.66 -5.24 -7.80
CA GLN A 27 8.64 -4.22 -8.08
C GLN A 27 8.87 -3.48 -9.41
N SER A 28 10.02 -3.68 -10.05
CA SER A 28 10.30 -3.12 -11.37
C SER A 28 9.99 -4.15 -12.47
N ASP A 29 9.13 -3.76 -13.41
CA ASP A 29 8.84 -4.56 -14.60
C ASP A 29 9.94 -4.47 -15.66
N GLN A 30 10.89 -3.54 -15.49
CA GLN A 30 12.01 -3.30 -16.40
C GLN A 30 13.18 -4.27 -16.19
N LEU A 31 13.21 -4.96 -15.06
CA LEU A 31 14.23 -5.97 -14.77
C LEU A 31 13.75 -7.35 -15.29
N ALA A 32 14.40 -7.86 -16.32
CA ALA A 32 14.06 -9.17 -16.93
C ALA A 32 14.32 -10.32 -15.97
N CYS A 33 15.47 -10.28 -15.25
CA CYS A 33 15.83 -11.28 -14.24
C CYS A 33 16.65 -10.66 -13.12
N ILE A 34 16.73 -11.35 -11.99
CA ILE A 34 17.54 -11.00 -10.82
C ILE A 34 18.42 -12.20 -10.49
N VAL A 35 19.73 -11.98 -10.39
CA VAL A 35 20.66 -12.99 -9.96
C VAL A 35 21.15 -12.68 -8.56
N VAL A 36 20.89 -13.56 -7.64
CA VAL A 36 21.37 -13.51 -6.25
C VAL A 36 22.68 -14.29 -6.19
N VAL A 37 23.78 -13.56 -6.12
CA VAL A 37 25.11 -14.15 -6.02
C VAL A 37 25.40 -14.52 -4.57
N VAL A 38 25.68 -15.80 -4.33
CA VAL A 38 26.04 -16.34 -3.02
C VAL A 38 27.38 -17.06 -3.08
N SER A 39 28.01 -17.25 -1.93
CA SER A 39 29.26 -18.01 -1.85
C SER A 39 29.03 -19.47 -2.26
N PRO A 40 30.01 -20.13 -2.88
CA PRO A 40 29.97 -21.57 -3.07
C PRO A 40 29.73 -22.28 -1.72
N GLY A 41 28.76 -23.20 -1.68
CA GLY A 41 28.36 -23.88 -0.45
C GLY A 41 27.35 -23.14 0.45
N ASP A 42 26.78 -22.02 -0.02
CA ASP A 42 25.66 -21.38 0.68
C ASP A 42 24.39 -22.22 0.52
N GLU A 43 23.92 -22.78 1.64
CA GLU A 43 22.71 -23.61 1.68
C GLU A 43 21.47 -22.82 2.14
N VAL A 44 21.66 -21.55 2.60
CA VAL A 44 20.56 -20.75 3.17
C VAL A 44 19.71 -20.13 2.09
N ALA A 45 20.32 -19.52 1.08
CA ALA A 45 19.61 -18.75 0.07
C ALA A 45 18.57 -19.57 -0.69
N SER A 46 18.89 -20.82 -1.04
CA SER A 46 17.98 -21.72 -1.79
C SER A 46 16.70 -22.07 -1.02
N GLY A 47 16.74 -22.02 0.32
CA GLY A 47 15.61 -22.27 1.21
C GLY A 47 14.71 -21.06 1.47
N LEU A 48 15.10 -19.86 1.04
CA LEU A 48 14.34 -18.64 1.29
C LEU A 48 13.14 -18.52 0.35
N ARG A 49 11.94 -18.41 0.93
CA ARG A 49 10.68 -18.32 0.17
C ARG A 49 10.60 -17.08 -0.73
N GLY A 50 11.13 -15.94 -0.27
CA GLY A 50 11.15 -14.69 -1.03
C GLY A 50 12.05 -14.72 -2.27
N LEU A 51 12.89 -15.74 -2.44
CA LEU A 51 13.71 -15.95 -3.64
C LEU A 51 13.07 -16.95 -4.64
N GLN A 52 11.97 -17.61 -4.27
CA GLN A 52 11.26 -18.55 -5.14
C GLN A 52 10.33 -17.80 -6.11
N HIS A 53 10.92 -17.15 -7.10
CA HIS A 53 10.19 -16.38 -8.09
C HIS A 53 10.78 -16.65 -9.49
N PRO A 54 9.97 -16.77 -10.58
CA PRO A 54 10.46 -17.10 -11.93
C PRO A 54 11.57 -16.19 -12.47
N ARG A 55 11.62 -14.93 -12.04
CA ARG A 55 12.66 -13.97 -12.42
C ARG A 55 13.90 -13.98 -11.50
N VAL A 56 13.95 -14.84 -10.47
CA VAL A 56 15.04 -14.86 -9.48
C VAL A 56 15.84 -16.14 -9.61
N HIS A 57 17.15 -16.01 -9.77
CA HIS A 57 18.10 -17.10 -9.86
C HIS A 57 19.13 -16.96 -8.73
N VAL A 58 19.42 -18.06 -8.04
CA VAL A 58 20.50 -18.12 -7.04
C VAL A 58 21.72 -18.73 -7.69
N ALA A 59 22.82 -17.98 -7.74
CA ALA A 59 24.07 -18.40 -8.38
C ALA A 59 25.19 -18.51 -7.35
N PRO A 60 25.75 -19.73 -7.08
CA PRO A 60 26.82 -19.96 -6.12
C PRO A 60 28.20 -19.62 -6.73
N VAL A 61 28.35 -18.39 -7.24
CA VAL A 61 29.55 -17.88 -7.93
C VAL A 61 30.22 -16.72 -7.20
N GLY A 62 29.89 -16.52 -5.93
CA GLY A 62 30.48 -15.50 -5.08
C GLY A 62 31.97 -15.73 -4.87
N GLY A 63 32.78 -14.68 -5.02
CA GLY A 63 34.23 -14.70 -4.85
C GLY A 63 34.70 -14.20 -3.47
N ALA A 64 36.01 -14.07 -3.33
CA ALA A 64 36.64 -13.63 -2.08
C ALA A 64 36.30 -12.19 -1.71
N THR A 65 36.08 -11.34 -2.70
CA THR A 65 35.74 -9.92 -2.53
C THR A 65 34.35 -9.60 -3.09
N ARG A 66 33.80 -8.40 -2.75
CA ARG A 66 32.55 -7.92 -3.35
C ARG A 66 32.70 -7.80 -4.88
N ARG A 67 33.82 -7.27 -5.35
CA ARG A 67 34.14 -7.14 -6.78
C ARG A 67 34.15 -8.52 -7.48
N ASP A 68 34.79 -9.53 -6.91
CA ASP A 68 34.84 -10.88 -7.47
C ASP A 68 33.45 -11.51 -7.55
N SER A 69 32.61 -11.26 -6.54
CA SER A 69 31.25 -11.72 -6.52
C SER A 69 30.42 -11.06 -7.63
N VAL A 70 30.58 -9.75 -7.86
CA VAL A 70 29.90 -9.04 -8.95
C VAL A 70 30.36 -9.55 -10.31
N LEU A 71 31.67 -9.70 -10.50
CA LEU A 71 32.25 -10.25 -11.75
C LEU A 71 31.72 -11.67 -12.01
N GLY A 72 31.67 -12.52 -10.98
CA GLY A 72 31.08 -13.86 -11.07
C GLY A 72 29.60 -13.82 -11.48
N GLY A 73 28.81 -12.93 -10.89
CA GLY A 73 27.39 -12.74 -11.23
C GLY A 73 27.17 -12.26 -12.66
N VAL A 74 27.94 -11.25 -13.09
CA VAL A 74 27.87 -10.75 -14.49
C VAL A 74 28.26 -11.85 -15.48
N SER A 75 29.34 -12.58 -15.19
CA SER A 75 29.79 -13.70 -16.03
C SER A 75 28.74 -14.83 -16.08
N TRP A 76 28.07 -15.11 -14.98
CA TRP A 76 27.00 -16.09 -14.90
C TRP A 76 25.81 -15.67 -15.79
N LEU A 77 25.38 -14.39 -15.74
CA LEU A 77 24.32 -13.84 -16.58
C LEU A 77 24.58 -14.08 -18.06
N VAL A 78 25.81 -13.81 -18.52
CA VAL A 78 26.23 -14.00 -19.92
C VAL A 78 26.26 -15.49 -20.28
N THR A 79 26.86 -16.33 -19.43
CA THR A 79 27.02 -17.77 -19.68
C THR A 79 25.66 -18.48 -19.72
N GLN A 80 24.71 -18.06 -18.91
CA GLN A 80 23.35 -18.64 -18.90
C GLN A 80 22.43 -18.02 -19.96
N GLY A 81 22.90 -17.06 -20.76
CA GLY A 81 22.12 -16.41 -21.81
C GLY A 81 21.05 -15.44 -21.31
N HIS A 82 21.18 -14.97 -20.07
CA HIS A 82 20.26 -13.98 -19.47
C HIS A 82 20.63 -12.55 -19.80
N ALA A 83 21.87 -12.28 -20.24
CA ALA A 83 22.30 -10.95 -20.65
C ALA A 83 23.30 -11.02 -21.82
N GLN A 84 23.26 -10.00 -22.67
CA GLN A 84 24.21 -9.76 -23.74
C GLN A 84 25.12 -8.58 -23.38
N ALA A 85 26.23 -8.40 -24.08
CA ALA A 85 27.21 -7.35 -23.79
C ALA A 85 26.63 -5.92 -23.76
N HIS A 86 25.58 -5.67 -24.51
CA HIS A 86 24.94 -4.37 -24.61
C HIS A 86 23.76 -4.18 -23.62
N ASP A 87 23.37 -5.19 -22.85
CA ASP A 87 22.29 -5.07 -21.87
C ASP A 87 22.74 -4.31 -20.64
N TRP A 88 21.80 -3.63 -19.97
CA TRP A 88 22.03 -2.96 -18.71
C TRP A 88 22.03 -3.95 -17.55
N VAL A 89 23.11 -3.97 -16.78
CA VAL A 89 23.23 -4.72 -15.53
C VAL A 89 23.13 -3.78 -14.36
N TRP A 90 22.24 -4.09 -13.42
CA TRP A 90 21.97 -3.32 -12.21
C TRP A 90 22.59 -4.04 -11.01
N VAL A 91 23.71 -3.55 -10.53
CA VAL A 91 24.39 -4.14 -9.38
C VAL A 91 23.83 -3.54 -8.10
N HIS A 92 23.26 -4.39 -7.25
CA HIS A 92 22.66 -3.94 -5.99
C HIS A 92 23.17 -4.74 -4.79
N ASP A 93 23.46 -4.04 -3.70
CA ASP A 93 23.90 -4.67 -2.44
C ASP A 93 22.72 -5.40 -1.77
N ALA A 94 22.89 -6.68 -1.47
CA ALA A 94 21.93 -7.49 -0.73
C ALA A 94 21.54 -6.89 0.66
N ALA A 95 22.40 -6.03 1.20
CA ALA A 95 22.21 -5.37 2.48
C ALA A 95 21.58 -3.97 2.39
N ARG A 96 20.89 -3.64 1.27
CA ARG A 96 20.16 -2.37 1.09
C ARG A 96 18.67 -2.62 0.79
N PRO A 97 17.90 -3.07 1.77
CA PRO A 97 16.49 -3.42 1.56
C PRO A 97 15.54 -2.20 1.46
N GLY A 98 16.06 -0.97 1.64
CA GLY A 98 15.28 0.28 1.58
C GLY A 98 15.19 0.92 0.19
N LEU A 99 15.44 0.19 -0.89
CA LEU A 99 15.34 0.67 -2.26
C LEU A 99 13.87 0.94 -2.64
N GLU A 100 13.59 2.14 -3.15
CA GLU A 100 12.26 2.57 -3.54
C GLU A 100 12.04 2.44 -5.06
N THR A 101 10.82 2.13 -5.48
CA THR A 101 10.45 1.99 -6.90
C THR A 101 10.64 3.30 -7.68
N THR A 102 10.45 4.45 -7.04
CA THR A 102 10.72 5.77 -7.62
C THR A 102 12.17 5.92 -8.05
N SER A 103 13.11 5.51 -7.19
CA SER A 103 14.55 5.55 -7.52
C SER A 103 14.93 4.63 -8.67
N LEU A 104 14.26 3.47 -8.81
CA LEU A 104 14.44 2.59 -9.96
C LEU A 104 13.98 3.24 -11.26
N ARG A 105 12.83 3.92 -11.23
CA ARG A 105 12.29 4.65 -12.40
C ARG A 105 13.17 5.82 -12.80
N GLU A 106 13.70 6.58 -11.85
CA GLU A 106 14.60 7.71 -12.11
C GLU A 106 15.92 7.25 -12.72
N LEU A 107 16.53 6.16 -12.22
CA LEU A 107 17.70 5.55 -12.83
C LEU A 107 17.42 5.13 -14.27
N HIS A 108 16.33 4.46 -14.52
CA HIS A 108 15.97 4.02 -15.87
C HIS A 108 15.78 5.20 -16.82
N ALA A 109 15.04 6.23 -16.39
CA ALA A 109 14.81 7.43 -17.20
C ALA A 109 16.10 8.13 -17.61
N VAL A 110 17.08 8.19 -16.70
CA VAL A 110 18.41 8.77 -16.98
C VAL A 110 19.17 7.93 -18.01
N LEU A 111 19.10 6.61 -17.93
CA LEU A 111 19.75 5.71 -18.91
C LEU A 111 19.11 5.78 -20.30
N GLU A 112 17.79 5.94 -20.37
CA GLU A 112 17.06 6.11 -21.63
C GLU A 112 17.37 7.46 -22.31
N GLN A 113 17.58 8.52 -21.53
CA GLN A 113 17.98 9.82 -22.07
C GLN A 113 19.37 9.77 -22.73
N GLY A 114 20.21 8.82 -22.37
CA GLY A 114 21.55 8.68 -22.90
C GLY A 114 22.53 9.76 -22.38
N GLY A 115 23.67 9.90 -23.07
CA GLY A 115 24.70 10.87 -22.70
C GLY A 115 25.53 10.49 -21.47
N CYS A 116 25.49 9.19 -21.09
CA CYS A 116 26.36 8.63 -20.06
C CYS A 116 26.59 7.12 -20.32
N ASP A 117 27.70 6.60 -19.79
CA ASP A 117 28.08 5.19 -19.90
C ASP A 117 27.46 4.34 -18.77
N GLY A 118 26.87 4.99 -17.78
CA GLY A 118 26.18 4.37 -16.66
C GLY A 118 25.66 5.38 -15.68
N ALA A 119 24.96 4.90 -14.66
CA ALA A 119 24.40 5.73 -13.60
C ALA A 119 24.42 4.99 -12.26
N LEU A 120 24.42 5.75 -11.17
CA LEU A 120 24.31 5.21 -9.83
C LEU A 120 23.42 6.08 -8.94
N LEU A 121 22.78 5.45 -7.97
CA LEU A 121 22.12 6.19 -6.90
C LEU A 121 23.16 6.76 -5.95
N ALA A 122 22.96 8.01 -5.56
CA ALA A 122 23.79 8.66 -4.55
C ALA A 122 23.00 9.71 -3.76
N VAL A 123 23.44 10.05 -2.57
CA VAL A 123 22.88 11.14 -1.77
C VAL A 123 23.94 12.17 -1.45
N PRO A 124 23.63 13.47 -1.51
CA PRO A 124 24.59 14.51 -1.12
C PRO A 124 24.99 14.33 0.35
N VAL A 125 26.27 14.58 0.65
CA VAL A 125 26.75 14.58 2.03
C VAL A 125 26.14 15.77 2.79
N ALA A 126 25.34 15.47 3.82
CA ALA A 126 24.65 16.49 4.61
C ALA A 126 25.46 16.95 5.83
N ASP A 127 26.19 16.04 6.46
CA ASP A 127 26.92 16.28 7.69
C ASP A 127 28.30 16.89 7.44
N THR A 128 28.87 17.56 8.45
CA THR A 128 30.26 18.05 8.40
C THR A 128 31.20 16.87 8.44
N LEU A 129 32.12 16.79 7.46
CA LEU A 129 33.13 15.77 7.39
C LEU A 129 34.37 16.23 8.14
N ARG A 130 34.96 15.35 8.96
CA ARG A 130 36.23 15.55 9.61
C ARG A 130 37.19 14.42 9.26
N ARG A 131 38.41 14.76 8.96
CA ARG A 131 39.46 13.78 8.81
C ARG A 131 40.08 13.49 10.18
N GLU A 132 40.32 12.24 10.49
CA GLU A 132 41.12 11.86 11.65
C GLU A 132 42.57 12.29 11.43
N ARG A 133 43.27 12.60 12.52
CA ARG A 133 44.74 12.88 12.43
C ARG A 133 45.47 11.64 11.92
N PRO A 134 46.55 11.84 11.11
CA PRO A 134 47.29 10.70 10.54
C PRO A 134 47.99 9.81 11.57
N ASP A 135 48.14 10.28 12.81
CA ASP A 135 48.81 9.56 13.91
C ASP A 135 47.96 8.42 14.52
N GLY A 136 46.74 8.22 14.06
CA GLY A 136 45.85 7.17 14.56
C GLY A 136 45.36 7.42 16.00
N SER A 137 45.45 8.66 16.51
CA SER A 137 45.09 9.03 17.87
C SER A 137 43.57 9.08 18.14
N GLY A 138 42.76 8.94 17.13
CA GLY A 138 41.30 9.15 17.21
C GLY A 138 40.91 10.62 17.38
N LEU A 139 41.84 11.54 17.31
CA LEU A 139 41.63 12.98 17.43
C LEU A 139 41.16 13.57 16.09
N ALA A 140 40.18 14.48 16.17
CA ALA A 140 39.67 15.18 14.98
C ALA A 140 40.79 16.07 14.40
N GLY A 141 41.04 15.89 13.11
CA GLY A 141 41.92 16.74 12.31
C GLY A 141 41.12 17.80 11.54
N GLN A 142 41.49 17.98 10.28
CA GLN A 142 40.93 19.02 9.41
C GLN A 142 39.44 18.74 9.07
N THR A 143 38.69 19.83 8.94
CA THR A 143 37.35 19.78 8.35
C THR A 143 37.48 19.69 6.83
N GLU A 144 36.82 18.71 6.23
CA GLU A 144 36.76 18.54 4.78
C GLU A 144 35.54 19.28 4.23
N SER A 145 35.67 19.90 3.06
CA SER A 145 34.51 20.45 2.34
C SER A 145 33.62 19.33 1.89
N ARG A 146 32.31 19.46 2.15
CA ARG A 146 31.30 18.52 1.64
C ARG A 146 30.70 18.94 0.29
N GLU A 147 31.11 20.11 -0.23
CA GLU A 147 30.58 20.62 -1.49
C GLU A 147 30.96 19.67 -2.65
N GLY A 148 29.98 19.26 -3.42
CA GLY A 148 30.17 18.29 -4.52
C GLY A 148 30.42 16.85 -4.06
N LEU A 149 30.43 16.56 -2.76
CA LEU A 149 30.56 15.18 -2.26
C LEU A 149 29.23 14.46 -2.15
N TRP A 150 29.23 13.22 -2.62
CA TRP A 150 28.10 12.34 -2.63
C TRP A 150 28.44 11.00 -1.99
N GLN A 151 27.52 10.44 -1.23
CA GLN A 151 27.59 9.07 -0.74
C GLN A 151 26.99 8.13 -1.79
N ALA A 152 27.84 7.34 -2.44
CA ALA A 152 27.43 6.35 -3.42
C ALA A 152 26.53 5.29 -2.78
N GLN A 153 25.45 4.98 -3.46
CA GLN A 153 24.53 3.90 -3.14
C GLN A 153 24.50 2.88 -4.28
N THR A 154 23.66 1.89 -4.14
CA THR A 154 23.30 0.97 -5.22
C THR A 154 21.78 0.99 -5.42
N PRO A 155 21.26 0.72 -6.63
CA PRO A 155 21.94 0.15 -7.80
C PRO A 155 22.99 1.05 -8.44
N GLN A 156 24.05 0.41 -8.96
CA GLN A 156 24.97 0.97 -9.92
C GLN A 156 24.75 0.26 -11.25
N VAL A 157 24.53 1.01 -12.33
CA VAL A 157 24.01 0.46 -13.59
C VAL A 157 24.96 0.76 -14.73
N PHE A 158 25.40 -0.30 -15.43
CA PHE A 158 26.34 -0.25 -16.55
C PHE A 158 25.98 -1.27 -17.61
N ARG A 159 26.50 -1.12 -18.84
CA ARG A 159 26.41 -2.16 -19.86
C ARG A 159 27.22 -3.37 -19.45
N CYS A 160 26.68 -4.56 -19.70
CA CYS A 160 27.20 -5.85 -19.22
C CYS A 160 28.65 -6.10 -19.67
N GLY A 161 28.95 -5.97 -20.97
CA GLY A 161 30.29 -6.18 -21.51
C GLY A 161 31.35 -5.22 -20.95
N PRO A 162 31.15 -3.88 -21.06
CA PRO A 162 32.05 -2.90 -20.47
C PRO A 162 32.28 -3.09 -18.96
N LEU A 163 31.22 -3.43 -18.20
CA LEU A 163 31.34 -3.68 -16.77
C LEU A 163 32.20 -4.93 -16.47
N GLN A 164 31.99 -6.02 -17.22
CA GLN A 164 32.75 -7.25 -17.08
C GLN A 164 34.23 -6.99 -17.34
N ASP A 165 34.56 -6.28 -18.42
CA ASP A 165 35.92 -5.89 -18.77
C ASP A 165 36.58 -4.98 -17.72
N ALA A 166 35.83 -4.00 -17.22
CA ALA A 166 36.33 -3.07 -16.21
C ALA A 166 36.67 -3.79 -14.91
N LEU A 167 35.78 -4.65 -14.42
CA LEU A 167 35.99 -5.42 -13.20
C LEU A 167 37.15 -6.42 -13.35
N ALA A 168 37.33 -7.02 -14.52
CA ALA A 168 38.44 -7.95 -14.78
C ALA A 168 39.82 -7.24 -14.76
N ARG A 169 39.88 -6.01 -15.29
CA ARG A 169 41.15 -5.25 -15.39
C ARG A 169 41.54 -4.52 -14.10
N HIS A 170 40.58 -4.20 -13.22
CA HIS A 170 40.80 -3.40 -12.02
C HIS A 170 40.47 -4.20 -10.75
N PRO A 171 41.39 -5.03 -10.23
CA PRO A 171 41.14 -5.89 -9.07
C PRO A 171 40.95 -5.14 -7.76
N ASP A 172 41.54 -3.95 -7.61
CA ASP A 172 41.59 -3.20 -6.35
C ASP A 172 40.50 -2.15 -6.15
N VAL A 173 39.48 -2.14 -7.04
CA VAL A 173 38.39 -1.18 -6.95
C VAL A 173 37.38 -1.56 -5.85
N THR A 174 36.78 -0.52 -5.27
CA THR A 174 35.79 -0.68 -4.18
C THR A 174 34.36 -0.92 -4.67
N ASP A 175 34.04 -0.42 -5.88
CA ASP A 175 32.71 -0.54 -6.49
C ASP A 175 32.77 -0.52 -8.03
N GLU A 176 31.63 -0.72 -8.68
CA GLU A 176 31.49 -0.78 -10.14
C GLU A 176 31.80 0.57 -10.78
N ALA A 177 31.39 1.67 -10.13
CA ALA A 177 31.63 3.01 -10.63
C ALA A 177 33.14 3.32 -10.70
N ALA A 178 33.90 2.92 -9.69
CA ALA A 178 35.36 3.12 -9.68
C ALA A 178 36.03 2.32 -10.82
N ALA A 179 35.59 1.07 -11.08
CA ALA A 179 36.11 0.27 -12.20
C ALA A 179 35.84 0.94 -13.55
N MET A 180 34.62 1.40 -13.77
CA MET A 180 34.22 2.06 -15.01
C MET A 180 34.90 3.43 -15.20
N GLN A 181 35.04 4.23 -14.14
CA GLN A 181 35.78 5.49 -14.19
C GLN A 181 37.26 5.31 -14.51
N ALA A 182 37.88 4.22 -14.05
CA ALA A 182 39.28 3.89 -14.41
C ALA A 182 39.46 3.61 -15.92
N GLN A 183 38.37 3.34 -16.65
CA GLN A 183 38.33 3.22 -18.11
C GLN A 183 37.82 4.49 -18.81
N GLY A 184 37.62 5.60 -18.09
CA GLY A 184 37.18 6.87 -18.65
C GLY A 184 35.66 7.00 -18.81
N ALA A 185 34.87 6.10 -18.24
CA ALA A 185 33.40 6.15 -18.35
C ALA A 185 32.80 7.38 -17.67
N GLN A 186 31.81 7.99 -18.32
CA GLN A 186 31.03 9.08 -17.77
C GLN A 186 29.81 8.53 -17.02
N ILE A 187 29.77 8.78 -15.71
CA ILE A 187 28.78 8.20 -14.83
C ILE A 187 27.86 9.29 -14.28
N ARG A 188 26.55 9.10 -14.43
CA ARG A 188 25.53 10.03 -13.93
C ARG A 188 25.19 9.70 -12.47
N LEU A 189 25.24 10.72 -11.60
CA LEU A 189 24.69 10.63 -10.25
C LEU A 189 23.19 10.87 -10.29
N VAL A 190 22.41 9.94 -9.76
CA VAL A 190 20.94 10.05 -9.62
C VAL A 190 20.63 10.12 -8.13
N THR A 191 19.83 11.09 -7.74
CA THR A 191 19.51 11.32 -6.33
C THR A 191 18.72 10.14 -5.76
N GLY A 192 19.35 9.43 -4.82
CA GLY A 192 18.70 8.36 -4.05
C GLY A 192 18.03 8.88 -2.79
N THR A 193 17.53 7.95 -1.98
CA THR A 193 16.93 8.27 -0.68
C THR A 193 17.82 7.83 0.47
N ARG A 194 17.74 8.52 1.62
CA ARG A 194 18.45 8.09 2.83
C ARG A 194 17.95 6.74 3.35
N ARG A 195 16.73 6.30 2.96
CA ARG A 195 16.19 4.99 3.32
C ARG A 195 16.95 3.83 2.66
N ASN A 196 17.60 4.08 1.53
CA ASN A 196 18.43 3.09 0.82
C ASN A 196 19.85 2.97 1.42
N PHE A 197 19.97 3.11 2.74
CA PHE A 197 21.24 2.92 3.42
C PHE A 197 21.63 1.44 3.52
N LYS A 198 22.92 1.18 3.63
CA LYS A 198 23.46 -0.16 3.78
C LYS A 198 23.38 -0.60 5.24
N VAL A 199 22.75 -1.74 5.51
CA VAL A 199 22.76 -2.34 6.84
C VAL A 199 24.16 -2.83 7.16
N THR A 200 24.86 -2.14 8.07
CA THR A 200 26.23 -2.46 8.50
C THR A 200 26.30 -2.77 9.98
N THR A 201 25.42 -2.21 10.78
CA THR A 201 25.37 -2.35 12.24
C THR A 201 24.02 -2.93 12.69
N MET A 202 23.90 -3.32 13.96
CA MET A 202 22.62 -3.73 14.55
C MET A 202 21.66 -2.54 14.68
N ASP A 203 22.18 -1.33 14.89
CA ASP A 203 21.37 -0.10 14.94
C ASP A 203 20.73 0.21 13.58
N ASP A 204 21.46 -0.02 12.47
CA ASP A 204 20.90 0.10 11.12
C ASP A 204 19.70 -0.85 10.96
N LEU A 205 19.84 -2.09 11.42
CA LEU A 205 18.76 -3.08 11.33
C LEU A 205 17.56 -2.66 12.20
N HIS A 206 17.81 -2.12 13.39
CA HIS A 206 16.77 -1.63 14.28
C HIS A 206 16.01 -0.44 13.67
N THR A 207 16.73 0.56 13.16
CA THR A 207 16.17 1.72 12.46
C THR A 207 15.28 1.29 11.28
N LEU A 208 15.76 0.32 10.51
CA LEU A 208 15.00 -0.20 9.37
C LEU A 208 13.73 -0.93 9.79
N ARG A 209 13.79 -1.73 10.88
CA ARG A 209 12.61 -2.37 11.47
C ARG A 209 11.54 -1.35 11.85
N GLN A 210 11.93 -0.28 12.54
CA GLN A 210 11.02 0.80 12.93
C GLN A 210 10.39 1.48 11.71
N THR A 211 11.19 1.80 10.69
CA THR A 211 10.71 2.42 9.45
C THR A 211 9.70 1.53 8.73
N LEU A 212 9.96 0.22 8.64
CA LEU A 212 9.04 -0.74 8.00
C LEU A 212 7.79 -0.97 8.84
N GLN A 213 7.88 -0.95 10.17
CA GLN A 213 6.72 -1.03 11.04
C GLN A 213 5.83 0.21 10.89
N GLN A 214 6.42 1.40 10.82
CA GLN A 214 5.70 2.65 10.55
C GLN A 214 5.06 2.67 9.16
N ALA A 215 5.73 2.14 8.14
CA ALA A 215 5.17 1.99 6.79
C ALA A 215 4.03 0.95 6.73
N ARG A 216 4.07 -0.09 7.58
CA ARG A 216 2.99 -1.07 7.74
C ARG A 216 1.83 -0.52 8.59
N SER A 217 2.10 0.36 9.53
CA SER A 217 1.09 1.07 10.34
C SER A 217 0.54 2.32 9.66
N SER A 218 1.18 2.84 8.62
CA SER A 218 0.50 3.74 7.69
C SER A 218 -0.51 2.91 6.92
N PRO A 219 -1.82 3.15 7.04
CA PRO A 219 -2.79 2.37 6.30
C PRO A 219 -2.45 2.54 4.81
N SER A 220 -2.06 1.45 4.15
CA SER A 220 -2.23 1.36 2.69
C SER A 220 -3.63 1.89 2.42
N PRO A 221 -3.86 2.72 1.40
CA PRO A 221 -5.22 3.10 1.06
C PRO A 221 -6.00 1.80 0.90
N ARG A 222 -6.77 1.45 1.95
CA ARG A 222 -7.66 0.28 1.87
C ARG A 222 -8.54 0.54 0.67
N ALA A 223 -8.71 -0.45 -0.18
CA ALA A 223 -9.65 -0.31 -1.28
C ALA A 223 -10.97 0.20 -0.69
N MET A 224 -11.44 1.31 -1.22
CA MET A 224 -12.63 2.01 -0.75
C MET A 224 -13.72 1.89 -1.79
N ARG A 225 -14.95 1.70 -1.34
CA ARG A 225 -16.15 1.71 -2.19
C ARG A 225 -17.19 2.65 -1.62
N ILE A 226 -17.95 3.28 -2.49
CA ILE A 226 -19.06 4.17 -2.13
C ILE A 226 -20.32 3.59 -2.75
N GLY A 227 -21.40 3.51 -1.99
CA GLY A 227 -22.73 3.18 -2.46
C GLY A 227 -23.72 4.27 -2.09
N GLN A 228 -24.69 4.48 -2.98
CA GLN A 228 -25.81 5.38 -2.78
C GLN A 228 -27.08 4.55 -2.81
N GLY A 229 -27.99 4.82 -1.89
CA GLY A 229 -29.34 4.24 -1.85
C GLY A 229 -30.39 5.33 -1.76
N TRP A 230 -31.55 5.05 -2.31
CA TRP A 230 -32.72 5.91 -2.27
C TRP A 230 -33.98 5.04 -2.18
N ASP A 231 -34.92 5.47 -1.34
CA ASP A 231 -36.21 4.81 -1.22
C ASP A 231 -37.33 5.81 -0.93
N VAL A 232 -38.54 5.47 -1.24
CA VAL A 232 -39.73 6.31 -1.04
C VAL A 232 -40.97 5.46 -0.72
N HIS A 233 -41.72 5.87 0.30
CA HIS A 233 -42.96 5.23 0.70
C HIS A 233 -44.09 6.23 0.87
N ALA A 234 -45.35 5.81 0.48
CA ALA A 234 -46.54 6.61 0.65
C ALA A 234 -46.96 6.66 2.12
N LEU A 235 -47.45 7.84 2.58
CA LEU A 235 -48.05 8.03 3.89
C LEU A 235 -49.54 7.67 3.88
N VAL A 236 -49.93 6.66 4.67
CA VAL A 236 -51.32 6.16 4.76
C VAL A 236 -51.84 6.13 6.22
N PRO A 237 -53.11 6.30 6.46
CA PRO A 237 -53.72 6.13 7.79
C PRO A 237 -53.63 4.69 8.30
N GLY A 238 -53.67 4.51 9.61
CA GLY A 238 -53.79 3.21 10.26
C GLY A 238 -52.51 2.39 10.35
N ARG A 239 -51.34 2.98 10.04
CA ARG A 239 -50.01 2.38 10.24
C ARG A 239 -49.18 3.22 11.19
N ALA A 240 -48.31 2.59 11.97
CA ALA A 240 -47.31 3.29 12.73
C ALA A 240 -46.26 3.91 11.80
N LEU A 241 -45.77 5.10 12.10
CA LEU A 241 -44.65 5.71 11.41
C LEU A 241 -43.37 5.25 12.09
N ILE A 242 -42.52 4.49 11.36
CA ILE A 242 -41.25 4.00 11.83
C ILE A 242 -40.17 4.56 10.89
N LEU A 243 -39.14 5.22 11.47
CA LEU A 243 -38.00 5.77 10.72
C LEU A 243 -36.71 5.56 11.52
N GLY A 244 -35.71 4.94 10.91
CA GLY A 244 -34.46 4.59 11.58
C GLY A 244 -34.64 3.67 12.79
N GLY A 245 -35.63 2.79 12.74
CA GLY A 245 -36.04 1.91 13.83
C GLY A 245 -36.72 2.63 15.00
N VAL A 246 -37.11 3.91 14.85
CA VAL A 246 -37.78 4.71 15.87
C VAL A 246 -39.26 4.89 15.51
N THR A 247 -40.15 4.49 16.41
CA THR A 247 -41.60 4.77 16.25
C THR A 247 -41.85 6.25 16.57
N ILE A 248 -42.41 6.97 15.61
CA ILE A 248 -42.68 8.41 15.69
C ILE A 248 -44.17 8.66 15.82
N PRO A 249 -44.65 9.39 16.82
CA PRO A 249 -46.06 9.77 16.96
C PRO A 249 -46.54 10.58 15.76
N HIS A 250 -47.44 9.98 14.99
CA HIS A 250 -48.07 10.61 13.81
C HIS A 250 -49.38 9.86 13.48
N ASP A 251 -50.34 10.53 12.83
CA ASP A 251 -51.65 9.99 12.45
C ASP A 251 -51.57 9.05 11.22
N ARG A 252 -50.49 9.07 10.50
CA ARG A 252 -50.20 8.26 9.34
C ARG A 252 -48.82 7.59 9.45
N GLY A 253 -48.67 6.41 8.85
CA GLY A 253 -47.42 5.70 8.73
C GLY A 253 -47.13 5.34 7.27
N LEU A 254 -45.96 4.75 7.02
CA LEU A 254 -45.53 4.40 5.68
C LEU A 254 -46.15 3.07 5.19
N LEU A 255 -46.53 3.03 3.93
CA LEU A 255 -47.05 1.85 3.25
C LEU A 255 -45.91 1.02 2.67
N GLY A 256 -45.79 -0.25 3.05
CA GLY A 256 -44.82 -1.18 2.51
C GLY A 256 -45.09 -2.59 3.02
N HIS A 257 -44.29 -3.54 2.51
CA HIS A 257 -44.43 -4.99 2.82
C HIS A 257 -43.88 -5.32 4.22
N SER A 258 -42.80 -4.66 4.64
CA SER A 258 -42.19 -4.72 5.98
C SER A 258 -42.83 -3.70 6.94
N ASP A 259 -42.13 -3.26 7.95
CA ASP A 259 -42.47 -2.08 8.74
C ASP A 259 -42.37 -0.74 7.95
N ALA A 260 -41.89 -0.82 6.69
CA ALA A 260 -41.79 0.28 5.73
C ALA A 260 -40.87 1.41 6.17
N ASP A 261 -39.80 1.10 6.91
CA ASP A 261 -38.78 2.08 7.30
C ASP A 261 -37.94 2.51 6.09
N VAL A 262 -38.37 3.56 5.43
CA VAL A 262 -37.73 4.10 4.21
C VAL A 262 -36.28 4.49 4.41
N LEU A 263 -35.88 4.92 5.63
CA LEU A 263 -34.50 5.26 5.94
C LEU A 263 -33.61 4.01 5.97
N LEU A 264 -34.07 2.95 6.63
CA LEU A 264 -33.32 1.70 6.71
C LEU A 264 -33.23 0.98 5.35
N HIS A 265 -34.27 1.10 4.51
CA HIS A 265 -34.25 0.56 3.14
C HIS A 265 -33.20 1.29 2.28
N ALA A 266 -33.18 2.61 2.29
CA ALA A 266 -32.18 3.39 1.55
C ALA A 266 -30.75 3.08 2.02
N ILE A 267 -30.54 2.89 3.33
CA ILE A 267 -29.22 2.51 3.88
C ILE A 267 -28.84 1.09 3.45
N THR A 268 -29.77 0.16 3.44
CA THR A 268 -29.56 -1.22 3.00
C THR A 268 -29.14 -1.28 1.53
N ASP A 269 -29.81 -0.50 0.67
CA ASP A 269 -29.45 -0.37 -0.75
C ASP A 269 -28.06 0.23 -0.93
N ALA A 270 -27.72 1.27 -0.18
CA ALA A 270 -26.41 1.88 -0.21
C ALA A 270 -25.29 0.87 0.16
N LEU A 271 -25.52 0.05 1.19
CA LEU A 271 -24.60 -1.00 1.63
C LEU A 271 -24.38 -2.08 0.58
N LEU A 272 -25.49 -2.66 0.08
CA LEU A 272 -25.45 -3.73 -0.92
C LEU A 272 -24.84 -3.23 -2.23
N GLY A 273 -25.23 -2.04 -2.68
CA GLY A 273 -24.69 -1.39 -3.87
C GLY A 273 -23.19 -1.15 -3.78
N ALA A 274 -22.70 -0.61 -2.66
CA ALA A 274 -21.27 -0.40 -2.42
C ALA A 274 -20.47 -1.71 -2.48
N ALA A 275 -21.02 -2.80 -1.94
CA ALA A 275 -20.39 -4.12 -1.96
C ALA A 275 -20.48 -4.81 -3.33
N GLY A 276 -21.29 -4.30 -4.28
CA GLY A 276 -21.53 -4.93 -5.57
C GLY A 276 -22.46 -6.13 -5.49
N LEU A 277 -23.33 -6.17 -4.47
CA LEU A 277 -24.25 -7.28 -4.20
C LEU A 277 -25.67 -7.07 -4.77
N GLY A 278 -25.96 -5.95 -5.43
CA GLY A 278 -27.27 -5.59 -5.94
C GLY A 278 -28.04 -4.70 -4.98
N ASP A 279 -29.34 -4.91 -4.85
CA ASP A 279 -30.30 -4.09 -4.10
C ASP A 279 -31.06 -4.90 -3.02
N ILE A 280 -31.86 -4.21 -2.22
CA ILE A 280 -32.65 -4.81 -1.15
C ILE A 280 -33.70 -5.83 -1.70
N GLY A 281 -34.29 -5.54 -2.83
CA GLY A 281 -35.31 -6.42 -3.46
C GLY A 281 -34.75 -7.78 -3.89
N ARG A 282 -33.48 -7.82 -4.31
CA ARG A 282 -32.77 -9.06 -4.64
C ARG A 282 -32.53 -9.95 -3.43
N HIS A 283 -32.31 -9.37 -2.27
CA HIS A 283 -31.97 -10.10 -1.04
C HIS A 283 -33.13 -10.40 -0.15
N PHE A 284 -34.17 -9.56 -0.20
CA PHE A 284 -35.39 -9.61 0.64
C PHE A 284 -36.61 -9.29 -0.19
N PRO A 285 -36.96 -10.19 -1.15
CA PRO A 285 -38.07 -9.93 -2.08
C PRO A 285 -39.41 -9.76 -1.35
N ASP A 286 -40.17 -8.77 -1.75
CA ASP A 286 -41.50 -8.47 -1.24
C ASP A 286 -42.54 -9.59 -1.56
N THR A 287 -42.21 -10.46 -2.51
CA THR A 287 -43.00 -11.64 -2.84
C THR A 287 -42.83 -12.82 -1.87
N ASP A 288 -41.81 -12.76 -0.98
CA ASP A 288 -41.55 -13.83 -0.02
C ASP A 288 -42.29 -13.55 1.31
N PRO A 289 -43.23 -14.42 1.71
CA PRO A 289 -44.00 -14.24 2.94
C PRO A 289 -43.18 -14.13 4.22
N GLN A 290 -41.94 -14.65 4.24
CA GLN A 290 -41.08 -14.58 5.41
C GLN A 290 -40.68 -13.13 5.79
N PHE A 291 -40.73 -12.19 4.83
CA PHE A 291 -40.40 -10.79 5.07
C PHE A 291 -41.62 -9.89 5.29
N SER A 292 -42.84 -10.47 5.27
CA SER A 292 -44.08 -9.75 5.56
C SER A 292 -44.08 -9.25 7.00
N GLY A 293 -44.16 -7.92 7.17
CA GLY A 293 -44.07 -7.29 8.49
C GLY A 293 -42.67 -7.35 9.17
N ALA A 294 -41.61 -7.68 8.41
CA ALA A 294 -40.28 -7.81 8.94
C ALA A 294 -39.76 -6.46 9.52
N ASP A 295 -39.01 -6.56 10.62
CA ASP A 295 -38.25 -5.47 11.20
C ASP A 295 -37.10 -5.08 10.25
N SER A 296 -37.15 -3.87 9.67
CA SER A 296 -36.11 -3.38 8.76
C SER A 296 -34.73 -3.27 9.40
N ARG A 297 -34.62 -3.16 10.72
CA ARG A 297 -33.33 -3.26 11.44
C ARG A 297 -32.73 -4.66 11.35
N ALA A 298 -33.58 -5.70 11.37
CA ALA A 298 -33.10 -7.07 11.18
C ALA A 298 -32.60 -7.29 9.75
N LEU A 299 -33.28 -6.72 8.75
CA LEU A 299 -32.84 -6.77 7.35
C LEU A 299 -31.52 -6.01 7.16
N LEU A 300 -31.37 -4.85 7.76
CA LEU A 300 -30.13 -4.07 7.73
C LEU A 300 -28.94 -4.85 8.34
N ARG A 301 -29.13 -5.47 9.51
CA ARG A 301 -28.08 -6.30 10.15
C ARG A 301 -27.68 -7.48 9.27
N GLU A 302 -28.64 -8.12 8.63
CA GLU A 302 -28.35 -9.22 7.70
C GLU A 302 -27.60 -8.74 6.44
N ALA A 303 -27.98 -7.61 5.87
CA ALA A 303 -27.25 -6.99 4.77
C ALA A 303 -25.80 -6.65 5.17
N CYS A 304 -25.61 -6.08 6.36
CA CYS A 304 -24.28 -5.79 6.92
C CYS A 304 -23.44 -7.07 7.08
N ARG A 305 -24.04 -8.19 7.52
CA ARG A 305 -23.38 -9.49 7.60
C ARG A 305 -22.89 -9.95 6.22
N ARG A 306 -23.75 -9.89 5.18
CA ARG A 306 -23.40 -10.25 3.79
C ARG A 306 -22.28 -9.38 3.23
N VAL A 307 -22.31 -8.08 3.50
CA VAL A 307 -21.23 -7.13 3.12
C VAL A 307 -19.90 -7.53 3.77
N ARG A 308 -19.92 -7.91 5.05
CA ARG A 308 -18.73 -8.41 5.76
C ARG A 308 -18.20 -9.72 5.17
N GLU A 309 -19.06 -10.64 4.79
CA GLU A 309 -18.68 -11.91 4.11
C GLU A 309 -18.07 -11.67 2.73
N ALA A 310 -18.50 -10.63 2.04
CA ALA A 310 -17.90 -10.19 0.79
C ALA A 310 -16.55 -9.47 0.95
N GLY A 311 -16.02 -9.39 2.19
CA GLY A 311 -14.69 -8.82 2.48
C GLY A 311 -14.68 -7.30 2.72
N TRP A 312 -15.84 -6.70 3.04
CA TRP A 312 -15.97 -5.26 3.27
C TRP A 312 -16.41 -4.94 4.69
N VAL A 313 -16.02 -3.77 5.18
CA VAL A 313 -16.48 -3.20 6.45
C VAL A 313 -17.00 -1.79 6.22
N VAL A 314 -18.04 -1.40 6.97
CA VAL A 314 -18.61 -0.06 6.89
C VAL A 314 -17.66 0.94 7.51
N GLY A 315 -17.41 2.05 6.82
CA GLY A 315 -16.57 3.14 7.31
C GLY A 315 -17.36 4.29 7.90
N ASN A 316 -18.37 4.77 7.16
CA ASN A 316 -19.32 5.78 7.64
C ASN A 316 -20.63 5.72 6.86
N LEU A 317 -21.64 6.39 7.43
CA LEU A 317 -22.97 6.59 6.85
C LEU A 317 -23.36 8.06 6.92
N ASP A 318 -23.84 8.62 5.81
CA ASP A 318 -24.55 9.89 5.75
C ASP A 318 -25.90 9.71 5.09
N ALA A 319 -26.99 10.04 5.78
CA ALA A 319 -28.35 9.86 5.30
C ALA A 319 -29.20 11.12 5.45
N THR A 320 -30.17 11.29 4.57
CA THR A 320 -31.11 12.43 4.58
C THR A 320 -32.53 11.89 4.41
N VAL A 321 -33.40 12.23 5.35
CA VAL A 321 -34.85 11.97 5.27
C VAL A 321 -35.55 13.26 4.83
N VAL A 322 -36.37 13.17 3.78
CA VAL A 322 -37.18 14.29 3.29
C VAL A 322 -38.65 14.05 3.68
N ALA A 323 -39.14 14.84 4.62
CA ALA A 323 -40.48 14.75 5.14
C ALA A 323 -41.04 16.15 5.46
N GLN A 324 -42.25 16.44 5.02
CA GLN A 324 -42.94 17.72 5.39
C GLN A 324 -43.43 17.67 6.84
N SER A 325 -43.88 16.50 7.30
CA SER A 325 -44.39 16.19 8.64
C SER A 325 -44.18 14.73 8.97
N PRO A 326 -43.94 14.34 10.23
CA PRO A 326 -43.77 15.19 11.43
C PRO A 326 -42.39 15.83 11.51
N ARG A 327 -42.14 16.62 12.54
CA ARG A 327 -40.82 17.20 12.82
C ARG A 327 -39.88 16.11 13.33
N LEU A 328 -38.83 15.77 12.58
CA LEU A 328 -37.96 14.63 12.86
C LEU A 328 -36.79 14.93 13.80
N ALA A 329 -36.42 16.20 13.97
CA ALA A 329 -35.25 16.61 14.75
C ALA A 329 -35.14 15.98 16.16
N PRO A 330 -36.23 15.84 16.94
CA PRO A 330 -36.16 15.22 18.27
C PRO A 330 -35.84 13.72 18.24
N HIS A 331 -36.07 13.05 17.11
CA HIS A 331 -35.91 11.59 16.94
C HIS A 331 -34.56 11.19 16.33
N ILE A 332 -33.84 12.14 15.71
CA ILE A 332 -32.55 11.88 15.05
C ILE A 332 -31.52 11.22 15.97
N PRO A 333 -31.32 11.65 17.22
CA PRO A 333 -30.32 11.01 18.10
C PRO A 333 -30.59 9.52 18.34
N ALA A 334 -31.88 9.13 18.47
CA ALA A 334 -32.27 7.73 18.64
C ALA A 334 -32.04 6.91 17.35
N MET A 335 -32.35 7.48 16.17
CA MET A 335 -32.07 6.86 14.88
C MET A 335 -30.58 6.61 14.71
N GLN A 336 -29.73 7.61 14.99
CA GLN A 336 -28.27 7.47 14.92
C GLN A 336 -27.74 6.41 15.86
N ALA A 337 -28.25 6.31 17.09
CA ALA A 337 -27.87 5.29 18.04
C ALA A 337 -28.20 3.87 17.54
N HIS A 338 -29.41 3.67 16.97
CA HIS A 338 -29.80 2.40 16.39
C HIS A 338 -28.90 2.02 15.20
N LEU A 339 -28.65 2.97 14.30
CA LEU A 339 -27.82 2.75 13.11
C LEU A 339 -26.38 2.44 13.49
N ALA A 340 -25.81 3.15 14.44
CA ALA A 340 -24.45 2.90 14.93
C ALA A 340 -24.32 1.47 15.49
N ALA A 341 -25.31 1.04 16.29
CA ALA A 341 -25.33 -0.31 16.86
C ALA A 341 -25.51 -1.40 15.79
N ASP A 342 -26.44 -1.20 14.83
CA ASP A 342 -26.76 -2.21 13.81
C ASP A 342 -25.64 -2.36 12.75
N LEU A 343 -24.90 -1.29 12.49
CA LEU A 343 -23.77 -1.26 11.54
C LEU A 343 -22.40 -1.55 12.21
N ASP A 344 -22.36 -1.60 13.54
CA ASP A 344 -21.11 -1.75 14.33
C ASP A 344 -20.14 -0.58 14.06
N LEU A 345 -20.66 0.65 14.15
CA LEU A 345 -19.96 1.90 13.92
C LEU A 345 -19.80 2.72 15.19
N ASP A 346 -18.73 3.52 15.23
CA ASP A 346 -18.67 4.63 16.19
C ASP A 346 -19.83 5.61 15.92
N PRO A 347 -20.53 6.12 16.94
CA PRO A 347 -21.60 7.10 16.75
C PRO A 347 -21.20 8.33 15.91
N GLY A 348 -19.93 8.76 15.97
CA GLY A 348 -19.42 9.86 15.15
C GLY A 348 -19.31 9.54 13.65
N ALA A 349 -19.40 8.27 13.26
CA ALA A 349 -19.38 7.83 11.86
C ALA A 349 -20.78 7.74 11.23
N VAL A 350 -21.85 8.03 11.99
CA VAL A 350 -23.24 7.97 11.54
C VAL A 350 -23.85 9.37 11.57
N ASN A 351 -24.27 9.85 10.40
CA ASN A 351 -24.99 11.12 10.30
C ASN A 351 -26.39 10.93 9.70
N VAL A 352 -27.41 11.52 10.33
CA VAL A 352 -28.78 11.56 9.84
C VAL A 352 -29.27 13.01 9.80
N LYS A 353 -29.76 13.43 8.64
CA LYS A 353 -30.32 14.78 8.42
C LYS A 353 -31.79 14.65 8.08
N ALA A 354 -32.58 15.60 8.52
CA ALA A 354 -33.98 15.76 8.12
C ALA A 354 -34.16 17.09 7.38
N LYS A 355 -34.91 17.03 6.27
CA LYS A 355 -35.21 18.16 5.42
C LYS A 355 -36.70 18.21 5.11
N THR A 356 -37.25 19.42 4.92
CA THR A 356 -38.53 19.61 4.21
C THR A 356 -38.25 19.80 2.72
N SER A 357 -39.23 19.54 1.87
CA SER A 357 -39.17 19.88 0.45
C SER A 357 -39.81 21.25 0.15
N GLU A 358 -39.95 22.14 1.15
CA GLU A 358 -40.53 23.48 1.04
C GLU A 358 -41.91 23.45 0.37
N LYS A 359 -42.72 22.47 0.71
CA LYS A 359 -44.08 22.22 0.19
C LYS A 359 -44.10 21.81 -1.30
N LEU A 360 -42.96 21.49 -1.90
CA LEU A 360 -42.86 21.04 -3.29
C LEU A 360 -42.95 19.51 -3.40
N GLY A 361 -43.47 19.05 -4.50
CA GLY A 361 -43.56 17.62 -4.81
C GLY A 361 -44.49 16.83 -3.88
N PHE A 362 -44.40 15.50 -3.95
CA PHE A 362 -45.21 14.58 -3.15
C PHE A 362 -44.86 14.67 -1.64
N ALA A 363 -43.59 14.82 -1.32
CA ALA A 363 -43.17 14.99 0.08
C ALA A 363 -43.74 16.28 0.68
N GLY A 364 -43.69 17.38 -0.08
CA GLY A 364 -44.26 18.69 0.35
C GLY A 364 -45.77 18.72 0.50
N ARG A 365 -46.48 17.88 -0.25
CA ARG A 365 -47.93 17.66 -0.09
C ARG A 365 -48.27 16.65 1.01
N GLY A 366 -47.27 16.05 1.67
CA GLY A 366 -47.47 15.04 2.71
C GLY A 366 -48.05 13.73 2.19
N GLU A 367 -47.78 13.38 0.94
CA GLU A 367 -48.20 12.15 0.30
C GLU A 367 -47.28 10.96 0.58
N GLY A 368 -46.00 11.26 0.92
CA GLY A 368 -44.95 10.26 1.20
C GLY A 368 -43.74 10.86 1.89
N ILE A 369 -42.85 10.00 2.29
CA ILE A 369 -41.51 10.29 2.80
C ILE A 369 -40.47 9.57 1.94
N GLU A 370 -39.39 10.24 1.62
CA GLU A 370 -38.25 9.66 0.94
C GLU A 370 -36.99 9.75 1.78
N ALA A 371 -36.04 8.87 1.53
CA ALA A 371 -34.74 8.86 2.16
C ALA A 371 -33.62 8.61 1.13
N HIS A 372 -32.50 9.27 1.35
CA HIS A 372 -31.26 9.09 0.62
C HIS A 372 -30.17 8.68 1.59
N ALA A 373 -29.33 7.76 1.19
CA ALA A 373 -28.18 7.33 2.00
C ALA A 373 -26.92 7.20 1.13
N VAL A 374 -25.80 7.56 1.71
CA VAL A 374 -24.46 7.28 1.15
C VAL A 374 -23.65 6.54 2.19
N VAL A 375 -23.04 5.44 1.79
CA VAL A 375 -22.21 4.60 2.64
C VAL A 375 -20.84 4.45 2.03
N MET A 376 -19.80 4.52 2.85
CA MET A 376 -18.43 4.19 2.46
C MET A 376 -18.03 2.85 3.08
N LEU A 377 -17.47 1.98 2.25
CA LEU A 377 -16.91 0.69 2.66
C LEU A 377 -15.39 0.70 2.49
N PHE A 378 -14.70 -0.03 3.37
CA PHE A 378 -13.29 -0.33 3.25
C PHE A 378 -13.08 -1.84 3.09
N ALA A 379 -12.05 -2.24 2.34
CA ALA A 379 -11.61 -3.64 2.35
C ALA A 379 -11.22 -4.06 3.78
N ARG A 380 -11.62 -5.28 4.18
CA ARG A 380 -11.36 -5.85 5.50
C ARG A 380 -9.88 -6.22 5.70
#